data_dc24a7bf9be44fde5e8ce0f38bda503a
#
_entry.id   dc24a7bf9be44fde5e8ce0f38bda503a
#
_cell.length_a   1.000
_cell.length_b   1.000
_cell.length_c   1.000
_cell.angle_alpha   90.00
_cell.angle_beta   90.00
_cell.angle_gamma   90.00
#
_symmetry.space_group_name_H-M   'P 1'
#
loop_
_entity.id
_entity.type
_entity.pdbx_description
1 polymer ?
#
loop_
_entity_poly.entity_id
_entity_poly.type
_entity_poly.pdbx_seq_one_letter_code
_entity_poly.pdbx_strand_id
1 'polypeptide(L)'
;MSGRRTMLIAATVAATVVLAFGAATASADSQRALVVNVTMTGDQEVFGTTCAPPTVCGDPDATGTARIQVVPAIDRVCFRLEWSNIDGSVWGAHIHGPATTQQAAPIRVAFLMLTPGAADNLAGTDSIAGCVTSPDWADAIAADPASFYVNVHSTVFGPGAIRAQLSD
;
A
#
# COMPACT_ATOMS: atom_id res chain seq x y z
N MET A 1 76.52 -53.83 -3.16
CA MET A 1 76.10 -52.39 -3.35
C MET A 1 74.59 -52.35 -3.42
N SER A 2 73.92 -51.97 -2.30
CA SER A 2 72.50 -52.05 -2.11
C SER A 2 71.87 -50.69 -2.35
N GLY A 3 71.07 -50.56 -3.44
CA GLY A 3 70.37 -49.35 -3.77
C GLY A 3 68.98 -49.33 -3.10
N ARG A 4 68.81 -48.47 -2.12
CA ARG A 4 67.50 -48.18 -1.51
C ARG A 4 66.66 -47.30 -2.43
N ARG A 5 65.53 -47.80 -2.90
CA ARG A 5 64.55 -47.03 -3.60
C ARG A 5 63.62 -46.37 -2.56
N THR A 6 63.64 -45.01 -2.56
CA THR A 6 62.71 -44.20 -1.73
C THR A 6 61.39 -44.05 -2.47
N MET A 7 60.34 -44.55 -1.85
CA MET A 7 58.96 -44.43 -2.40
C MET A 7 58.34 -43.16 -1.85
N LEU A 8 58.10 -42.17 -2.75
CA LEU A 8 57.36 -40.95 -2.42
C LEU A 8 55.84 -41.24 -2.49
N ILE A 9 55.20 -41.15 -1.34
CA ILE A 9 53.72 -41.22 -1.27
C ILE A 9 53.20 -39.79 -1.45
N ALA A 10 52.52 -39.53 -2.55
CA ALA A 10 51.83 -38.29 -2.79
C ALA A 10 50.44 -38.36 -2.11
N ALA A 11 50.24 -37.55 -1.07
CA ALA A 11 48.94 -37.41 -0.41
C ALA A 11 48.10 -36.36 -1.18
N THR A 12 47.08 -36.82 -1.86
CA THR A 12 46.06 -35.94 -2.48
C THR A 12 45.05 -35.47 -1.43
N VAL A 13 45.10 -34.19 -1.09
CA VAL A 13 44.10 -33.56 -0.24
C VAL A 13 42.90 -33.20 -1.14
N ALA A 14 41.78 -33.90 -0.99
CA ALA A 14 40.52 -33.55 -1.64
C ALA A 14 39.85 -32.43 -0.82
N ALA A 15 39.86 -31.23 -1.35
CA ALA A 15 39.09 -30.10 -0.80
C ALA A 15 37.61 -30.24 -1.15
N THR A 16 36.78 -30.61 -0.18
CA THR A 16 35.33 -30.59 -0.31
C THR A 16 34.81 -29.16 -0.16
N VAL A 17 34.40 -28.54 -1.26
CA VAL A 17 33.69 -27.27 -1.24
C VAL A 17 32.24 -27.54 -0.85
N VAL A 18 31.88 -27.18 0.40
CA VAL A 18 30.49 -27.17 0.84
C VAL A 18 29.84 -25.88 0.34
N LEU A 19 29.08 -25.98 -0.73
CA LEU A 19 28.19 -24.90 -1.18
C LEU A 19 27.01 -24.82 -0.20
N ALA A 20 27.06 -23.90 0.75
CA ALA A 20 25.90 -23.54 1.56
C ALA A 20 24.90 -22.79 0.68
N PHE A 21 23.87 -23.46 0.18
CA PHE A 21 22.67 -22.81 -0.34
C PHE A 21 21.94 -22.17 0.84
N GLY A 22 22.18 -20.88 1.05
CA GLY A 22 21.33 -20.07 1.91
C GLY A 22 19.97 -19.98 1.24
N ALA A 23 19.02 -20.80 1.65
CA ALA A 23 17.62 -20.58 1.35
C ALA A 23 17.24 -19.26 2.03
N ALA A 24 17.04 -18.19 1.24
CA ALA A 24 16.37 -16.99 1.70
C ALA A 24 14.96 -17.44 2.12
N THR A 25 14.71 -17.54 3.41
CA THR A 25 13.36 -17.68 3.94
C THR A 25 12.65 -16.37 3.65
N ALA A 26 11.87 -16.31 2.56
CA ALA A 26 10.88 -15.27 2.37
C ALA A 26 10.03 -15.29 3.65
N SER A 27 10.00 -14.16 4.34
CA SER A 27 9.31 -14.05 5.61
C SER A 27 7.85 -14.45 5.41
N ALA A 28 7.39 -15.46 6.14
CA ALA A 28 6.00 -15.94 6.09
C ALA A 28 4.97 -14.85 6.45
N ASP A 29 5.42 -13.72 6.93
CA ASP A 29 4.63 -12.56 7.31
C ASP A 29 4.10 -11.78 6.10
N SER A 30 4.83 -11.74 4.97
CA SER A 30 4.38 -11.06 3.73
C SER A 30 3.21 -11.76 3.03
N GLN A 31 2.91 -13.01 3.39
CA GLN A 31 1.79 -13.79 2.84
C GLN A 31 0.52 -13.72 3.70
N ARG A 32 0.61 -13.08 4.86
CA ARG A 32 -0.53 -12.98 5.77
C ARG A 32 -1.51 -11.91 5.29
N ALA A 33 -2.80 -12.24 5.29
CA ALA A 33 -3.83 -11.25 5.02
C ALA A 33 -3.82 -10.15 6.10
N LEU A 34 -3.78 -8.89 5.64
CA LEU A 34 -3.87 -7.70 6.48
C LEU A 34 -5.31 -7.20 6.47
N VAL A 35 -5.81 -6.73 7.61
CA VAL A 35 -7.06 -5.98 7.70
C VAL A 35 -6.79 -4.72 8.51
N VAL A 36 -7.09 -3.57 7.90
CA VAL A 36 -6.94 -2.25 8.50
C VAL A 36 -8.32 -1.58 8.54
N ASN A 37 -8.63 -0.90 9.64
CA ASN A 37 -9.82 -0.04 9.77
C ASN A 37 -9.35 1.34 10.21
N VAL A 38 -9.66 2.36 9.41
CA VAL A 38 -9.21 3.73 9.69
C VAL A 38 -10.35 4.73 9.54
N THR A 39 -10.23 5.86 10.23
CA THR A 39 -11.13 7.00 10.08
C THR A 39 -10.48 8.04 9.18
N MET A 40 -11.16 8.41 8.11
CA MET A 40 -10.74 9.43 7.16
C MET A 40 -11.34 10.77 7.54
N THR A 41 -10.55 11.85 7.46
CA THR A 41 -10.98 13.23 7.69
C THR A 41 -10.29 14.18 6.72
N GLY A 42 -10.87 15.36 6.53
CA GLY A 42 -10.31 16.35 5.60
C GLY A 42 -9.02 16.98 6.10
N ASP A 43 -8.82 17.08 7.40
CA ASP A 43 -7.59 17.62 8.00
C ASP A 43 -6.38 16.71 7.84
N GLN A 44 -6.57 15.44 7.51
CA GLN A 44 -5.50 14.50 7.16
C GLN A 44 -5.05 14.62 5.70
N GLU A 45 -5.76 15.35 4.85
CA GLU A 45 -5.35 15.58 3.47
C GLU A 45 -4.12 16.48 3.40
N VAL A 46 -3.23 16.13 2.47
CA VAL A 46 -1.98 16.86 2.20
C VAL A 46 -1.89 17.12 0.71
N PHE A 47 -1.86 18.41 0.33
CA PHE A 47 -1.70 18.80 -1.06
C PHE A 47 -0.58 19.82 -1.25
N GLY A 48 0.62 19.31 -1.55
CA GLY A 48 1.81 20.14 -1.79
C GLY A 48 2.21 20.99 -0.58
N THR A 49 2.93 22.07 -0.83
CA THR A 49 3.39 23.00 0.22
C THR A 49 2.35 24.03 0.64
N THR A 50 1.17 24.04 0.00
CA THR A 50 0.13 25.06 0.22
C THR A 50 -0.85 24.71 1.33
N CYS A 51 -0.82 23.49 1.80
CA CYS A 51 -1.71 22.99 2.84
C CYS A 51 -0.98 22.78 4.18
N ALA A 52 -0.24 23.78 4.60
CA ALA A 52 0.30 23.79 5.96
C ALA A 52 -0.75 24.38 6.93
N PRO A 53 -0.83 23.90 8.17
CA PRO A 53 -1.71 24.51 9.17
C PRO A 53 -1.52 26.03 9.23
N PRO A 54 -2.57 26.85 9.32
CA PRO A 54 -3.95 26.45 9.66
C PRO A 54 -4.86 26.11 8.45
N THR A 55 -4.33 25.96 7.23
CA THR A 55 -5.13 25.69 6.03
C THR A 55 -5.50 24.20 5.97
N VAL A 56 -6.77 23.88 5.96
CA VAL A 56 -7.27 22.53 5.73
C VAL A 56 -7.27 22.27 4.21
N CYS A 57 -6.70 21.15 3.80
CA CYS A 57 -6.59 20.78 2.39
C CYS A 57 -7.79 20.01 1.87
N GLY A 58 -8.38 19.20 2.72
CA GLY A 58 -9.58 18.43 2.41
C GLY A 58 -10.84 19.14 2.86
N ASP A 59 -11.91 18.43 2.83
CA ASP A 59 -13.23 18.87 3.25
C ASP A 59 -13.32 18.96 4.78
N PRO A 60 -13.51 20.15 5.38
CA PRO A 60 -13.31 20.36 6.80
C PRO A 60 -14.33 19.69 7.72
N ASP A 61 -15.53 19.41 7.21
CA ASP A 61 -16.63 18.78 7.98
C ASP A 61 -16.96 17.36 7.46
N ALA A 62 -16.29 16.91 6.41
CA ALA A 62 -16.41 15.55 5.93
C ALA A 62 -15.64 14.55 6.76
N THR A 63 -16.25 13.40 6.94
CA THR A 63 -15.64 12.25 7.64
C THR A 63 -15.96 10.95 6.91
N GLY A 64 -15.16 9.92 7.13
CA GLY A 64 -15.42 8.60 6.58
C GLY A 64 -14.70 7.50 7.34
N THR A 65 -15.04 6.28 6.99
CA THR A 65 -14.34 5.08 7.47
C THR A 65 -13.87 4.26 6.28
N ALA A 66 -12.72 3.64 6.42
CA ALA A 66 -12.21 2.70 5.45
C ALA A 66 -11.85 1.39 6.14
N ARG A 67 -12.42 0.29 5.65
CA ARG A 67 -11.96 -1.07 5.93
C ARG A 67 -11.24 -1.59 4.70
N ILE A 68 -9.95 -1.81 4.82
CA ILE A 68 -9.08 -2.34 3.77
C ILE A 68 -8.63 -3.74 4.17
N GLN A 69 -8.80 -4.70 3.29
CA GLN A 69 -8.26 -6.06 3.45
C GLN A 69 -7.32 -6.35 2.29
N VAL A 70 -6.07 -6.63 2.60
CA VAL A 70 -5.05 -7.02 1.63
C VAL A 70 -4.78 -8.51 1.77
N VAL A 71 -4.83 -9.25 0.66
CA VAL A 71 -4.55 -10.69 0.60
C VAL A 71 -3.43 -10.92 -0.42
N PRO A 72 -2.16 -10.81 0.00
CA PRO A 72 -1.00 -10.89 -0.89
C PRO A 72 -0.96 -12.18 -1.70
N ALA A 73 -1.26 -13.32 -1.08
CA ALA A 73 -1.22 -14.63 -1.73
C ALA A 73 -2.04 -14.75 -3.03
N ILE A 74 -2.96 -13.82 -3.28
CA ILE A 74 -3.82 -13.75 -4.49
C ILE A 74 -3.88 -12.35 -5.08
N ASP A 75 -2.91 -11.49 -4.75
CA ASP A 75 -2.79 -10.12 -5.26
C ASP A 75 -4.06 -9.28 -5.11
N ARG A 76 -4.81 -9.48 -4.03
CA ARG A 76 -6.14 -8.87 -3.88
C ARG A 76 -6.17 -7.81 -2.79
N VAL A 77 -6.80 -6.68 -3.12
CA VAL A 77 -7.15 -5.62 -2.17
C VAL A 77 -8.66 -5.44 -2.19
N CYS A 78 -9.32 -5.77 -1.07
CA CYS A 78 -10.75 -5.56 -0.87
C CYS A 78 -10.96 -4.33 0.00
N PHE A 79 -12.04 -3.60 -0.24
CA PHE A 79 -12.34 -2.35 0.43
C PHE A 79 -13.83 -2.20 0.75
N ARG A 80 -14.11 -1.49 1.80
CA ARG A 80 -15.38 -0.87 2.11
C ARG A 80 -15.09 0.53 2.63
N LEU A 81 -15.56 1.54 1.92
CA LEU A 81 -15.46 2.95 2.27
C LEU A 81 -16.85 3.48 2.53
N GLU A 82 -17.01 4.25 3.59
CA GLU A 82 -18.23 4.98 3.93
C GLU A 82 -17.83 6.42 4.24
N TRP A 83 -18.66 7.39 3.87
CA TRP A 83 -18.39 8.79 4.12
C TRP A 83 -19.67 9.59 4.38
N SER A 84 -19.50 10.76 4.94
CA SER A 84 -20.57 11.73 5.19
C SER A 84 -20.05 13.14 5.03
N ASN A 85 -20.94 14.05 4.66
CA ASN A 85 -20.71 15.48 4.50
C ASN A 85 -19.66 15.85 3.44
N ILE A 86 -19.36 14.98 2.46
CA ILE A 86 -18.46 15.36 1.37
C ILE A 86 -19.17 16.35 0.45
N ASP A 87 -18.59 17.54 0.31
CA ASP A 87 -19.03 18.53 -0.64
C ASP A 87 -18.77 18.12 -2.10
N GLY A 88 -19.80 18.21 -2.92
CA GLY A 88 -19.75 17.79 -4.32
C GLY A 88 -20.01 16.29 -4.53
N SER A 89 -19.82 15.84 -5.76
CA SER A 89 -20.01 14.42 -6.14
C SER A 89 -18.68 13.68 -6.05
N VAL A 90 -18.68 12.53 -5.41
CA VAL A 90 -17.49 11.66 -5.34
C VAL A 90 -17.21 11.06 -6.72
N TRP A 91 -15.97 11.15 -7.17
CA TRP A 91 -15.53 10.61 -8.46
C TRP A 91 -14.32 9.68 -8.35
N GLY A 92 -13.58 9.68 -7.21
CA GLY A 92 -12.39 8.90 -7.04
C GLY A 92 -12.20 8.40 -5.62
N ALA A 93 -11.65 7.20 -5.49
CA ALA A 93 -11.19 6.63 -4.23
C ALA A 93 -10.00 5.70 -4.50
N HIS A 94 -8.88 5.89 -3.80
CA HIS A 94 -7.62 5.24 -4.11
C HIS A 94 -6.83 4.90 -2.86
N ILE A 95 -5.87 3.95 -3.00
CA ILE A 95 -4.69 3.89 -2.12
C ILE A 95 -3.53 4.55 -2.84
N HIS A 96 -2.80 5.36 -2.11
CA HIS A 96 -1.57 6.04 -2.53
C HIS A 96 -0.38 5.60 -1.67
N GLY A 97 0.85 5.80 -2.17
CA GLY A 97 2.05 5.51 -1.39
C GLY A 97 3.27 5.15 -2.24
N PRO A 98 4.41 4.85 -1.60
CA PRO A 98 4.66 5.10 -0.19
C PRO A 98 4.73 6.60 0.12
N ALA A 99 4.24 7.00 1.29
CA ALA A 99 4.25 8.37 1.80
C ALA A 99 3.99 8.42 3.31
N THR A 100 4.53 9.43 3.96
CA THR A 100 4.20 9.77 5.34
C THR A 100 2.87 10.52 5.41
N THR A 101 2.38 10.78 6.63
CA THR A 101 1.19 11.61 6.87
C THR A 101 1.30 13.04 6.35
N GLN A 102 2.52 13.51 6.02
CA GLN A 102 2.81 14.86 5.54
C GLN A 102 3.13 14.93 4.05
N GLN A 103 2.92 13.84 3.30
CA GLN A 103 3.31 13.75 1.90
C GLN A 103 2.17 13.25 1.03
N ALA A 104 2.04 13.85 -0.16
CA ALA A 104 1.24 13.28 -1.23
C ALA A 104 2.07 12.25 -2.02
N ALA A 105 1.41 11.25 -2.58
CA ALA A 105 2.05 10.19 -3.37
C ALA A 105 1.20 9.80 -4.58
N PRO A 106 1.77 9.12 -5.57
CA PRO A 106 1.00 8.59 -6.70
C PRO A 106 -0.02 7.51 -6.26
N ILE A 107 -1.09 7.38 -7.05
CA ILE A 107 -2.07 6.29 -6.93
C ILE A 107 -1.36 4.95 -7.14
N ARG A 108 -1.67 3.98 -6.28
CA ARG A 108 -1.18 2.61 -6.36
C ARG A 108 -2.30 1.61 -6.59
N VAL A 109 -3.44 1.82 -5.95
CA VAL A 109 -4.61 0.96 -6.12
C VAL A 109 -5.84 1.85 -6.31
N ALA A 110 -6.49 1.76 -7.46
CA ALA A 110 -7.71 2.48 -7.75
C ALA A 110 -8.94 1.62 -7.37
N PHE A 111 -9.77 2.13 -6.48
CA PHE A 111 -11.06 1.54 -6.11
C PHE A 111 -12.19 2.11 -6.95
N LEU A 112 -12.13 3.41 -7.19
CA LEU A 112 -13.04 4.16 -8.01
C LEU A 112 -12.25 5.20 -8.80
N MET A 113 -12.53 5.32 -10.10
CA MET A 113 -11.94 6.36 -10.96
C MET A 113 -12.95 6.71 -12.06
N LEU A 114 -13.74 7.73 -11.81
CA LEU A 114 -14.69 8.29 -12.75
C LEU A 114 -14.13 9.60 -13.33
N THR A 115 -14.73 10.09 -14.41
CA THR A 115 -14.41 11.42 -14.92
C THR A 115 -15.02 12.48 -14.01
N PRO A 116 -14.25 13.40 -13.41
CA PRO A 116 -14.80 14.46 -12.57
C PRO A 116 -15.89 15.26 -13.29
N GLY A 117 -17.05 15.42 -12.63
CA GLY A 117 -18.19 16.15 -13.20
C GLY A 117 -19.03 15.37 -14.22
N ALA A 118 -18.73 14.12 -14.49
CA ALA A 118 -19.59 13.25 -15.29
C ALA A 118 -20.92 12.97 -14.56
N ALA A 119 -21.98 12.72 -15.32
CA ALA A 119 -23.31 12.48 -14.77
C ALA A 119 -23.42 11.19 -13.94
N ASP A 120 -22.48 10.27 -14.14
CA ASP A 120 -22.37 8.99 -13.44
C ASP A 120 -21.51 9.05 -12.17
N ASN A 121 -20.99 10.23 -11.79
CA ASN A 121 -20.38 10.43 -10.49
C ASN A 121 -21.36 10.02 -9.39
N LEU A 122 -20.81 9.55 -8.25
CA LEU A 122 -21.60 9.02 -7.14
C LEU A 122 -22.35 10.12 -6.36
N ALA A 123 -23.18 10.90 -7.05
CA ALA A 123 -24.03 11.90 -6.41
C ALA A 123 -25.08 11.22 -5.53
N GLY A 124 -25.14 11.62 -4.24
CA GLY A 124 -26.05 11.02 -3.27
C GLY A 124 -25.71 9.60 -2.81
N THR A 125 -24.52 9.10 -3.17
CA THR A 125 -23.96 7.86 -2.64
C THR A 125 -22.97 8.20 -1.54
N ASP A 126 -23.02 7.48 -0.44
CA ASP A 126 -22.20 7.66 0.75
C ASP A 126 -21.27 6.47 1.05
N SER A 127 -21.21 5.48 0.15
CA SER A 127 -20.37 4.30 0.32
C SER A 127 -20.03 3.60 -0.98
N ILE A 128 -18.89 2.90 -0.99
CA ILE A 128 -18.49 1.93 -1.99
C ILE A 128 -17.85 0.71 -1.35
N ALA A 129 -17.99 -0.47 -1.98
CA ALA A 129 -17.30 -1.67 -1.57
C ALA A 129 -16.97 -2.54 -2.76
N GLY A 130 -15.89 -3.30 -2.67
CA GLY A 130 -15.46 -4.21 -3.73
C GLY A 130 -14.09 -4.80 -3.47
N CYS A 131 -13.55 -5.45 -4.50
CA CYS A 131 -12.20 -5.96 -4.49
C CYS A 131 -11.55 -5.69 -5.86
N VAL A 132 -10.26 -5.38 -5.85
CA VAL A 132 -9.44 -5.22 -7.05
C VAL A 132 -8.20 -6.12 -6.97
N THR A 133 -7.66 -6.47 -8.14
CA THR A 133 -6.39 -7.19 -8.22
C THR A 133 -5.26 -6.18 -8.32
N SER A 134 -4.24 -6.33 -7.48
CA SER A 134 -3.09 -5.40 -7.37
C SER A 134 -1.79 -6.17 -7.18
N PRO A 135 -1.27 -6.84 -8.24
CA PRO A 135 -0.07 -7.67 -8.14
C PRO A 135 1.17 -6.87 -7.78
N ASP A 136 1.23 -5.60 -8.19
CA ASP A 136 2.41 -4.76 -7.96
C ASP A 136 2.47 -4.19 -6.53
N TRP A 137 1.33 -4.17 -5.79
CA TRP A 137 1.24 -3.40 -4.54
C TRP A 137 0.68 -4.15 -3.34
N ALA A 138 0.02 -5.31 -3.52
CA ALA A 138 -0.56 -6.06 -2.42
C ALA A 138 0.48 -6.45 -1.36
N ASP A 139 1.64 -6.99 -1.79
CA ASP A 139 2.74 -7.34 -0.89
C ASP A 139 3.30 -6.12 -0.14
N ALA A 140 3.55 -5.02 -0.85
CA ALA A 140 4.12 -3.82 -0.27
C ALA A 140 3.19 -3.17 0.77
N ILE A 141 1.88 -3.10 0.47
CA ILE A 141 0.87 -2.57 1.40
C ILE A 141 0.74 -3.47 2.63
N ALA A 142 0.76 -4.79 2.46
CA ALA A 142 0.67 -5.72 3.59
C ALA A 142 1.92 -5.69 4.48
N ALA A 143 3.11 -5.46 3.89
CA ALA A 143 4.37 -5.42 4.61
C ALA A 143 4.58 -4.13 5.42
N ASP A 144 4.11 -2.99 4.90
CA ASP A 144 4.25 -1.68 5.54
C ASP A 144 3.01 -0.79 5.27
N PRO A 145 1.86 -1.12 5.86
CA PRO A 145 0.63 -0.37 5.64
C PRO A 145 0.75 1.10 6.06
N ALA A 146 1.55 1.40 7.08
CA ALA A 146 1.76 2.76 7.57
C ALA A 146 2.40 3.71 6.54
N SER A 147 3.05 3.18 5.50
CA SER A 147 3.56 3.96 4.37
C SER A 147 2.52 4.19 3.25
N PHE A 148 1.28 3.78 3.44
CA PHE A 148 0.22 3.98 2.45
C PHE A 148 -0.96 4.70 3.08
N TYR A 149 -1.74 5.38 2.24
CA TYR A 149 -2.97 6.04 2.70
C TYR A 149 -4.11 5.80 1.70
N VAL A 150 -5.32 5.78 2.23
CA VAL A 150 -6.55 5.80 1.45
C VAL A 150 -7.10 7.22 1.41
N ASN A 151 -7.66 7.65 0.27
CA ASN A 151 -8.41 8.89 0.18
C ASN A 151 -9.63 8.78 -0.73
N VAL A 152 -10.52 9.77 -0.59
CA VAL A 152 -11.71 9.96 -1.42
C VAL A 152 -11.67 11.36 -2.04
N HIS A 153 -12.01 11.46 -3.31
CA HIS A 153 -12.00 12.71 -4.09
C HIS A 153 -13.42 13.11 -4.47
N SER A 154 -13.68 14.41 -4.47
CA SER A 154 -14.95 14.96 -4.94
C SER A 154 -14.74 16.03 -6.02
N THR A 155 -15.83 16.48 -6.63
CA THR A 155 -15.80 17.56 -7.64
C THR A 155 -15.42 18.91 -7.04
N VAL A 156 -15.60 19.09 -5.72
CA VAL A 156 -15.16 20.29 -4.98
C VAL A 156 -13.72 20.12 -4.49
N PHE A 157 -13.41 18.96 -3.92
CA PHE A 157 -12.08 18.64 -3.41
C PHE A 157 -11.37 17.64 -4.34
N GLY A 158 -11.00 18.14 -5.53
CA GLY A 158 -10.36 17.32 -6.57
C GLY A 158 -9.05 16.65 -6.14
N PRO A 159 -8.17 17.30 -5.37
CA PRO A 159 -6.94 16.69 -4.86
C PRO A 159 -7.16 15.62 -3.78
N GLY A 160 -8.28 15.69 -3.04
CA GLY A 160 -8.69 14.79 -1.97
C GLY A 160 -9.64 15.51 -1.02
N ALA A 161 -10.77 14.88 -0.71
CA ALA A 161 -11.76 15.39 0.25
C ALA A 161 -11.43 14.90 1.66
N ILE A 162 -11.22 13.59 1.82
CA ILE A 162 -10.87 12.96 3.11
C ILE A 162 -9.80 11.90 2.90
N ARG A 163 -8.94 11.72 3.89
CA ARG A 163 -7.79 10.81 3.87
C ARG A 163 -7.57 10.12 5.21
N ALA A 164 -6.94 8.94 5.18
CA ALA A 164 -6.33 8.31 6.35
C ALA A 164 -5.10 7.49 5.96
N GLN A 165 -4.06 7.52 6.81
CA GLN A 165 -2.96 6.57 6.70
C GLN A 165 -3.45 5.17 7.06
N LEU A 166 -2.93 4.11 6.40
CA LEU A 166 -3.32 2.71 6.67
C LEU A 166 -2.60 2.16 7.91
N SER A 167 -2.55 2.95 8.97
CA SER A 167 -2.00 2.55 10.27
C SER A 167 -3.12 2.54 11.31
N ASP A 168 -3.13 1.52 12.16
CA ASP A 168 -3.97 1.49 13.35
C ASP A 168 -3.48 2.50 14.40
#